data_67ff50272bba12f697529b18b4d72cc8
#
_entry.id   67ff50272bba12f697529b18b4d72cc8
#
_cell.length_a   1.000
_cell.length_b   1.000
_cell.length_c   1.000
_cell.angle_alpha   90.00
_cell.angle_beta   90.00
_cell.angle_gamma   90.00
#
_symmetry.space_group_name_H-M   'P 1'
#
loop_
_entity.id
_entity.type
_entity.pdbx_description
1 polymer ?
#
loop_
_entity_poly.entity_id
_entity_poly.type
_entity_poly.pdbx_seq_one_letter_code
_entity_poly.pdbx_strand_id
1 'polypeptide(L)'
;VTPDSGYRVRSATMDGEAVTLTDGKFTFTLTADCEFSVEFQKKPTGGSSSGGHSYTGSGSTGNRESVPALNGESRSWNEISSDLSKMDENSRADVYMNGSTSIPSAVLKEIKDKKISVVFRFDSNKSWTVDGSMITSDYASADLYLLPGTSTEKGARGSAGYRFSTGGNDVGAVLNIQFKNEYVGKFANLYFIKDGKAEFAGTSRVDENGYAAMPGASAKGEYVVMLCDYSDLPGDVNNDGVVNALDASAILNDIIGNTKCANALMGDFNIDGHISAKDASAILIHIVS
;
A
#
# COMPACT_ATOMS: atom_id res chain seq x y z
N VAL A 1 -5.98 14.10 27.16
CA VAL A 1 -5.73 14.96 25.98
C VAL A 1 -6.89 15.92 25.84
N THR A 2 -6.60 17.22 25.79
CA THR A 2 -7.63 18.28 25.66
C THR A 2 -7.47 18.92 24.29
N PRO A 3 -8.44 18.79 23.37
CA PRO A 3 -8.37 19.45 22.07
C PRO A 3 -8.58 20.96 22.20
N ASP A 4 -7.97 21.71 21.30
CA ASP A 4 -8.18 23.15 21.19
C ASP A 4 -9.63 23.52 20.88
N SER A 5 -10.01 24.79 21.18
CA SER A 5 -11.35 25.28 20.86
C SER A 5 -11.68 25.08 19.39
N GLY A 6 -12.80 24.44 19.11
CA GLY A 6 -13.24 24.13 17.73
C GLY A 6 -12.78 22.76 17.21
N TYR A 7 -12.00 22.01 17.97
CA TYR A 7 -11.59 20.63 17.63
C TYR A 7 -12.17 19.60 18.59
N ARG A 8 -12.20 18.35 18.16
CA ARG A 8 -12.50 17.17 18.99
C ARG A 8 -11.52 16.05 18.64
N VAL A 9 -11.33 15.12 19.57
CA VAL A 9 -10.55 13.91 19.25
C VAL A 9 -11.32 13.09 18.22
N ARG A 10 -10.62 12.69 17.17
CA ARG A 10 -11.10 11.80 16.12
C ARG A 10 -10.79 10.35 16.45
N SER A 11 -9.53 10.07 16.73
CA SER A 11 -9.02 8.77 17.08
C SER A 11 -7.84 8.90 18.04
N ALA A 12 -7.59 7.86 18.82
CA ALA A 12 -6.40 7.73 19.64
C ALA A 12 -5.85 6.31 19.51
N THR A 13 -4.52 6.20 19.47
CA THR A 13 -3.83 4.92 19.42
C THR A 13 -2.72 4.89 20.44
N MET A 14 -2.42 3.70 20.98
CA MET A 14 -1.26 3.42 21.80
C MET A 14 -0.51 2.26 21.18
N ASP A 15 0.77 2.47 20.83
CA ASP A 15 1.61 1.52 20.09
C ASP A 15 0.95 1.03 18.78
N GLY A 16 0.19 1.93 18.13
CA GLY A 16 -0.56 1.63 16.90
C GLY A 16 -1.92 0.98 17.09
N GLU A 17 -2.27 0.52 18.31
CA GLU A 17 -3.59 -0.03 18.62
C GLU A 17 -4.59 1.06 19.01
N ALA A 18 -5.83 0.94 18.51
CA ALA A 18 -6.89 1.89 18.81
C ALA A 18 -7.28 1.82 20.29
N VAL A 19 -7.32 2.96 20.96
CA VAL A 19 -7.77 3.07 22.35
C VAL A 19 -9.05 3.89 22.44
N THR A 20 -9.94 3.47 23.36
CA THR A 20 -11.18 4.19 23.61
C THR A 20 -10.95 5.23 24.71
N LEU A 21 -11.27 6.49 24.41
CA LEU A 21 -11.26 7.56 25.39
C LEU A 21 -12.64 7.70 26.03
N THR A 22 -12.71 7.63 27.36
CA THR A 22 -13.91 7.95 28.14
C THR A 22 -13.76 9.36 28.70
N ASP A 23 -14.65 10.27 28.33
CA ASP A 23 -14.57 11.69 28.70
C ASP A 23 -13.22 12.36 28.36
N GLY A 24 -12.65 11.98 27.22
CA GLY A 24 -11.35 12.49 26.78
C GLY A 24 -10.15 11.95 27.55
N LYS A 25 -10.35 10.93 28.37
CA LYS A 25 -9.31 10.29 29.21
C LYS A 25 -9.13 8.83 28.85
N PHE A 26 -7.88 8.41 28.83
CA PHE A 26 -7.46 7.02 28.77
C PHE A 26 -6.43 6.81 29.87
N THR A 27 -6.62 5.78 30.70
CA THR A 27 -5.74 5.46 31.81
C THR A 27 -5.09 4.11 31.56
N PHE A 28 -3.78 4.05 31.65
CA PHE A 28 -2.99 2.82 31.48
C PHE A 28 -1.82 2.81 32.47
N THR A 29 -1.25 1.64 32.71
CA THR A 29 -0.04 1.48 33.50
C THR A 29 1.15 1.37 32.55
N LEU A 30 2.09 2.31 32.66
CA LEU A 30 3.31 2.29 31.84
C LEU A 30 4.25 1.19 32.37
N THR A 31 4.47 0.15 31.58
CA THR A 31 5.38 -0.96 31.92
C THR A 31 6.60 -1.00 30.98
N ALA A 32 6.58 -0.27 29.90
CA ALA A 32 7.65 -0.10 28.91
C ALA A 32 7.45 1.22 28.17
N ASP A 33 8.40 1.62 27.35
CA ASP A 33 8.24 2.75 26.44
C ASP A 33 7.06 2.49 25.51
N CYS A 34 6.14 3.47 25.33
CA CYS A 34 4.99 3.37 24.47
C CYS A 34 4.81 4.66 23.67
N GLU A 35 4.22 4.54 22.49
CA GLU A 35 3.84 5.66 21.62
C GLU A 35 2.33 5.89 21.72
N PHE A 36 1.94 7.09 22.18
CA PHE A 36 0.54 7.51 22.22
C PHE A 36 0.27 8.58 21.17
N SER A 37 -0.59 8.27 20.19
CA SER A 37 -0.95 9.17 19.12
C SER A 37 -2.43 9.56 19.20
N VAL A 38 -2.74 10.84 18.91
CA VAL A 38 -4.10 11.36 18.92
C VAL A 38 -4.33 12.20 17.68
N GLU A 39 -5.37 11.88 16.94
CA GLU A 39 -5.85 12.70 15.84
C GLU A 39 -6.98 13.62 16.30
N PHE A 40 -6.90 14.87 15.87
CA PHE A 40 -7.93 15.88 16.13
C PHE A 40 -8.71 16.21 14.87
N GLN A 41 -10.00 16.41 15.01
CA GLN A 41 -10.91 16.80 13.94
C GLN A 41 -11.59 18.13 14.29
N LYS A 42 -11.69 19.05 13.32
CA LYS A 42 -12.44 20.30 13.50
C LYS A 42 -13.92 20.01 13.74
N LYS A 43 -14.50 20.63 14.75
CA LYS A 43 -15.95 20.55 14.98
C LYS A 43 -16.70 21.20 13.83
N PRO A 44 -17.81 20.62 13.34
CA PRO A 44 -18.65 21.32 12.36
C PRO A 44 -19.12 22.65 12.95
N THR A 45 -18.88 23.73 12.25
CA THR A 45 -19.44 25.05 12.60
C THR A 45 -20.91 25.01 12.19
N GLY A 46 -21.82 24.96 13.17
CA GLY A 46 -23.25 25.06 12.95
C GLY A 46 -23.60 26.45 12.43
N GLY A 47 -23.90 26.59 11.15
CA GLY A 47 -24.56 27.74 10.59
C GLY A 47 -26.02 27.72 11.02
N SER A 48 -26.41 28.72 11.84
CA SER A 48 -27.79 28.96 12.21
C SER A 48 -28.49 29.63 11.01
N SER A 49 -29.34 28.91 10.31
CA SER A 49 -30.37 29.50 9.45
C SER A 49 -31.72 28.93 9.86
N SER A 50 -32.55 29.84 10.38
CA SER A 50 -33.96 29.60 10.69
C SER A 50 -34.77 29.36 9.43
N GLY A 51 -35.46 28.22 9.36
CA GLY A 51 -36.44 27.88 8.34
C GLY A 51 -37.13 26.61 8.73
N GLY A 52 -38.27 26.69 9.42
CA GLY A 52 -39.02 25.56 9.92
C GLY A 52 -39.62 24.73 8.80
N HIS A 53 -39.42 23.42 8.87
CA HIS A 53 -40.34 22.39 8.40
C HIS A 53 -40.19 21.17 9.32
N SER A 54 -41.29 20.88 10.01
CA SER A 54 -41.46 19.75 10.90
C SER A 54 -41.51 18.48 10.06
N TYR A 55 -40.56 17.54 10.30
CA TYR A 55 -40.73 16.13 9.98
C TYR A 55 -40.36 15.29 11.21
N THR A 56 -41.37 14.66 11.75
CA THR A 56 -41.25 13.56 12.71
C THR A 56 -40.65 12.36 12.00
N GLY A 57 -39.43 12.00 12.31
CA GLY A 57 -38.72 10.82 11.79
C GLY A 57 -37.91 10.20 12.91
N SER A 58 -38.30 9.00 13.27
CA SER A 58 -37.73 8.07 14.24
C SER A 58 -36.19 8.02 14.19
N GLY A 59 -35.55 8.08 15.36
CA GLY A 59 -34.11 7.98 15.48
C GLY A 59 -33.57 6.62 15.00
N SER A 60 -32.87 6.66 13.90
CA SER A 60 -31.93 5.61 13.50
C SER A 60 -30.53 6.10 13.88
N THR A 61 -29.85 5.37 14.75
CA THR A 61 -28.41 5.47 14.96
C THR A 61 -27.73 4.94 13.69
N GLY A 62 -27.77 5.73 12.62
CA GLY A 62 -27.10 5.41 11.38
C GLY A 62 -25.58 5.51 11.59
N ASN A 63 -24.86 4.40 11.41
CA ASN A 63 -23.49 4.43 10.98
C ASN A 63 -23.39 5.46 9.86
N ARG A 64 -22.63 6.53 10.06
CA ARG A 64 -22.26 7.41 8.96
C ARG A 64 -21.42 6.54 8.02
N GLU A 65 -22.02 6.11 6.91
CA GLU A 65 -21.28 5.51 5.81
C GLU A 65 -20.13 6.47 5.48
N SER A 66 -18.93 5.91 5.42
CA SER A 66 -17.74 6.63 5.01
C SER A 66 -17.93 7.05 3.55
N VAL A 67 -18.07 8.35 3.31
CA VAL A 67 -18.30 8.88 1.97
C VAL A 67 -16.93 9.12 1.32
N PRO A 68 -16.63 8.47 0.19
CA PRO A 68 -15.40 8.73 -0.54
C PRO A 68 -15.37 10.15 -1.10
N ALA A 69 -14.21 10.58 -1.64
CA ALA A 69 -14.08 11.87 -2.30
C ALA A 69 -13.31 11.70 -3.62
N LEU A 70 -13.81 12.32 -4.69
CA LEU A 70 -13.12 12.38 -5.97
C LEU A 70 -12.43 13.74 -6.08
N ASN A 71 -11.11 13.73 -6.32
CA ASN A 71 -10.28 14.93 -6.43
C ASN A 71 -10.47 15.93 -5.26
N GLY A 72 -10.73 15.39 -4.05
CA GLY A 72 -10.92 16.19 -2.82
C GLY A 72 -12.35 16.59 -2.51
N GLU A 73 -13.32 16.39 -3.41
CA GLU A 73 -14.74 16.65 -3.17
C GLU A 73 -15.49 15.37 -2.76
N SER A 74 -16.23 15.41 -1.66
CA SER A 74 -17.05 14.28 -1.20
C SER A 74 -18.09 13.91 -2.25
N ARG A 75 -18.12 12.64 -2.63
CA ARG A 75 -18.99 12.06 -3.67
C ARG A 75 -19.45 10.67 -3.23
N SER A 76 -20.71 10.34 -3.50
CA SER A 76 -21.16 8.94 -3.44
C SER A 76 -20.49 8.11 -4.53
N TRP A 77 -20.45 6.80 -4.38
CA TRP A 77 -19.91 5.91 -5.41
C TRP A 77 -20.63 6.04 -6.76
N ASN A 78 -21.93 6.33 -6.77
CA ASN A 78 -22.70 6.56 -8.00
C ASN A 78 -22.28 7.86 -8.71
N GLU A 79 -22.01 8.92 -7.95
CA GLU A 79 -21.49 10.17 -8.51
C GLU A 79 -20.08 9.98 -9.03
N ILE A 80 -19.20 9.26 -8.30
CA ILE A 80 -17.85 8.93 -8.75
C ILE A 80 -17.91 8.17 -10.08
N SER A 81 -18.74 7.12 -10.19
CA SER A 81 -18.93 6.37 -11.44
C SER A 81 -19.38 7.30 -12.57
N SER A 82 -20.38 8.16 -12.32
CA SER A 82 -20.87 9.13 -13.31
C SER A 82 -19.82 10.14 -13.73
N ASP A 83 -18.96 10.59 -12.82
CA ASP A 83 -17.92 11.56 -13.14
C ASP A 83 -16.76 10.90 -13.90
N LEU A 84 -16.35 9.67 -13.53
CA LEU A 84 -15.36 8.89 -14.26
C LEU A 84 -15.80 8.59 -15.70
N SER A 85 -17.11 8.31 -15.93
CA SER A 85 -17.65 8.05 -17.27
C SER A 85 -17.49 9.24 -18.23
N LYS A 86 -17.36 10.46 -17.71
CA LYS A 86 -17.20 11.71 -18.49
C LYS A 86 -15.74 12.07 -18.73
N MET A 87 -14.80 11.39 -18.06
CA MET A 87 -13.38 11.66 -18.23
C MET A 87 -12.88 11.20 -19.60
N ASP A 88 -11.82 11.82 -20.06
CA ASP A 88 -11.11 11.39 -21.26
C ASP A 88 -10.42 10.04 -21.05
N GLU A 89 -10.32 9.24 -22.12
CA GLU A 89 -9.56 7.99 -22.08
C GLU A 89 -8.10 8.23 -21.65
N ASN A 90 -7.53 7.27 -20.92
CA ASN A 90 -6.15 7.30 -20.42
C ASN A 90 -5.83 8.47 -19.48
N SER A 91 -6.85 9.15 -18.94
CA SER A 91 -6.66 10.19 -17.94
C SER A 91 -6.43 9.60 -16.54
N ARG A 92 -6.20 10.47 -15.54
CA ARG A 92 -5.94 10.07 -14.16
C ARG A 92 -6.90 10.75 -13.19
N ALA A 93 -7.31 10.01 -12.14
CA ALA A 93 -8.12 10.53 -11.04
C ALA A 93 -7.57 10.09 -9.68
N ASP A 94 -7.87 10.87 -8.65
CA ASP A 94 -7.58 10.54 -7.24
C ASP A 94 -8.90 10.36 -6.48
N VAL A 95 -9.08 9.20 -5.86
CA VAL A 95 -10.22 8.88 -5.00
C VAL A 95 -9.74 8.68 -3.57
N TYR A 96 -10.18 9.51 -2.65
CA TYR A 96 -9.94 9.36 -1.21
C TYR A 96 -10.99 8.43 -0.64
N MET A 97 -10.56 7.32 -0.06
CA MET A 97 -11.44 6.25 0.42
C MET A 97 -12.23 6.65 1.67
N ASN A 98 -11.69 7.56 2.50
CA ASN A 98 -12.33 8.10 3.71
C ASN A 98 -12.96 7.03 4.62
N GLY A 99 -12.31 5.87 4.73
CA GLY A 99 -12.77 4.72 5.49
C GLY A 99 -13.58 3.69 4.68
N SER A 100 -13.92 3.96 3.40
CA SER A 100 -14.41 2.92 2.49
C SER A 100 -13.32 1.89 2.23
N THR A 101 -13.69 0.62 2.15
CA THR A 101 -12.73 -0.49 1.94
C THR A 101 -12.92 -1.20 0.61
N SER A 102 -14.08 -1.01 -0.02
CA SER A 102 -14.46 -1.71 -1.25
C SER A 102 -14.81 -0.71 -2.35
N ILE A 103 -14.42 -1.04 -3.57
CA ILE A 103 -14.74 -0.28 -4.80
C ILE A 103 -15.84 -1.01 -5.54
N PRO A 104 -17.01 -0.37 -5.81
CA PRO A 104 -18.10 -1.00 -6.51
C PRO A 104 -17.80 -1.35 -7.97
N SER A 105 -18.48 -2.36 -8.48
CA SER A 105 -18.39 -2.81 -9.89
C SER A 105 -18.60 -1.69 -10.91
N ALA A 106 -19.54 -0.78 -10.65
CA ALA A 106 -19.80 0.35 -11.55
C ALA A 106 -18.58 1.24 -11.74
N VAL A 107 -17.85 1.52 -10.66
CA VAL A 107 -16.61 2.32 -10.71
C VAL A 107 -15.50 1.56 -11.45
N LEU A 108 -15.32 0.26 -11.15
CA LEU A 108 -14.32 -0.58 -11.84
C LEU A 108 -14.60 -0.68 -13.33
N LYS A 109 -15.88 -0.75 -13.70
CA LYS A 109 -16.30 -0.77 -15.11
C LYS A 109 -15.91 0.51 -15.83
N GLU A 110 -16.17 1.70 -15.26
CA GLU A 110 -15.79 2.97 -15.88
C GLU A 110 -14.27 3.10 -16.00
N ILE A 111 -13.52 2.66 -14.97
CA ILE A 111 -12.05 2.63 -15.00
C ILE A 111 -11.57 1.78 -16.19
N LYS A 112 -12.11 0.58 -16.37
CA LYS A 112 -11.78 -0.34 -17.46
C LYS A 112 -12.14 0.24 -18.82
N ASP A 113 -13.41 0.66 -18.99
CA ASP A 113 -13.93 1.10 -20.29
C ASP A 113 -13.22 2.35 -20.82
N LYS A 114 -12.82 3.25 -19.92
CA LYS A 114 -12.09 4.47 -20.24
C LYS A 114 -10.57 4.31 -20.16
N LYS A 115 -10.06 3.15 -19.74
CA LYS A 115 -8.62 2.89 -19.50
C LYS A 115 -7.96 3.95 -18.63
N ILE A 116 -8.70 4.55 -17.71
CA ILE A 116 -8.17 5.57 -16.79
C ILE A 116 -7.35 4.93 -15.69
N SER A 117 -6.39 5.69 -15.17
CA SER A 117 -5.61 5.30 -13.99
C SER A 117 -6.19 6.00 -12.76
N VAL A 118 -6.68 5.24 -11.78
CA VAL A 118 -7.26 5.79 -10.56
C VAL A 118 -6.41 5.44 -9.35
N VAL A 119 -6.05 6.46 -8.56
CA VAL A 119 -5.34 6.29 -7.29
C VAL A 119 -6.35 6.32 -6.14
N PHE A 120 -6.56 5.20 -5.49
CA PHE A 120 -7.40 5.06 -4.30
C PHE A 120 -6.55 5.29 -3.05
N ARG A 121 -6.72 6.45 -2.41
CA ARG A 121 -5.95 6.87 -1.22
C ARG A 121 -6.66 6.46 0.06
N PHE A 122 -5.99 5.66 0.89
CA PHE A 122 -6.50 5.22 2.19
C PHE A 122 -6.11 6.20 3.30
N ASP A 123 -4.91 6.69 3.24
CA ASP A 123 -4.37 7.73 4.13
C ASP A 123 -3.33 8.57 3.37
N SER A 124 -2.59 9.41 4.09
CA SER A 124 -1.53 10.24 3.49
C SER A 124 -0.39 9.42 2.87
N ASN A 125 -0.18 8.19 3.33
CA ASN A 125 1.02 7.42 3.03
C ASN A 125 0.74 6.14 2.22
N LYS A 126 -0.53 5.73 2.08
CA LYS A 126 -0.89 4.46 1.43
C LYS A 126 -2.00 4.65 0.41
N SER A 127 -1.79 4.08 -0.77
CA SER A 127 -2.77 4.07 -1.84
C SER A 127 -2.64 2.82 -2.72
N TRP A 128 -3.73 2.50 -3.43
CA TRP A 128 -3.70 1.59 -4.55
C TRP A 128 -3.86 2.37 -5.85
N THR A 129 -3.04 2.05 -6.85
CA THR A 129 -3.25 2.53 -8.23
C THR A 129 -3.88 1.41 -9.03
N VAL A 130 -5.07 1.65 -9.56
CA VAL A 130 -5.77 0.76 -10.50
C VAL A 130 -5.65 1.35 -11.88
N ASP A 131 -5.04 0.60 -12.80
CA ASP A 131 -4.95 0.97 -14.22
C ASP A 131 -6.02 0.22 -15.00
N GLY A 132 -6.93 0.96 -15.63
CA GLY A 132 -8.03 0.37 -16.39
C GLY A 132 -7.60 -0.50 -17.56
N SER A 133 -6.43 -0.26 -18.14
CA SER A 133 -5.86 -1.09 -19.21
C SER A 133 -5.46 -2.49 -18.72
N MET A 134 -5.22 -2.66 -17.42
CA MET A 134 -4.86 -3.93 -16.80
C MET A 134 -6.06 -4.75 -16.32
N ILE A 135 -7.26 -4.16 -16.32
CA ILE A 135 -8.49 -4.88 -15.93
C ILE A 135 -8.95 -5.77 -17.07
N THR A 136 -8.75 -7.07 -16.94
CA THR A 136 -9.04 -8.06 -18.01
C THR A 136 -10.46 -8.61 -17.98
N SER A 137 -11.15 -8.53 -16.83
CA SER A 137 -12.50 -9.10 -16.63
C SER A 137 -13.43 -8.08 -15.94
N ASP A 138 -14.69 -8.47 -15.77
CA ASP A 138 -15.64 -7.67 -14.99
C ASP A 138 -15.67 -8.21 -13.56
N TYR A 139 -15.58 -7.30 -12.61
CA TYR A 139 -15.53 -7.60 -11.17
C TYR A 139 -16.79 -7.09 -10.49
N ALA A 140 -17.32 -7.88 -9.54
CA ALA A 140 -18.46 -7.48 -8.73
C ALA A 140 -18.09 -6.34 -7.76
N SER A 141 -16.88 -6.37 -7.23
CA SER A 141 -16.25 -5.32 -6.39
C SER A 141 -14.77 -5.63 -6.23
N ALA A 142 -13.99 -4.66 -5.75
CA ALA A 142 -12.62 -4.89 -5.32
C ALA A 142 -12.43 -4.45 -3.86
N ASP A 143 -11.97 -5.37 -3.02
CA ASP A 143 -11.68 -5.13 -1.61
C ASP A 143 -10.21 -4.76 -1.44
N LEU A 144 -9.90 -3.47 -1.56
CA LEU A 144 -8.52 -2.96 -1.50
C LEU A 144 -8.18 -2.36 -0.11
N TYR A 145 -8.79 -2.83 0.97
CA TYR A 145 -8.46 -2.30 2.29
C TYR A 145 -7.00 -2.57 2.67
N LEU A 146 -6.47 -1.69 3.51
CA LEU A 146 -5.15 -1.81 4.10
C LEU A 146 -5.27 -1.63 5.62
N LEU A 147 -5.06 -2.72 6.36
CA LEU A 147 -5.04 -2.69 7.80
C LEU A 147 -3.59 -2.72 8.28
N PRO A 148 -3.13 -1.73 9.07
CA PRO A 148 -1.80 -1.77 9.65
C PRO A 148 -1.67 -2.98 10.57
N GLY A 149 -0.54 -3.67 10.52
CA GLY A 149 -0.20 -4.71 11.46
C GLY A 149 0.47 -4.15 12.71
N THR A 150 0.54 -4.95 13.74
CA THR A 150 0.90 -4.55 15.11
C THR A 150 2.39 -4.56 15.41
N SER A 151 3.28 -4.93 14.49
CA SER A 151 4.71 -5.01 14.79
C SER A 151 5.61 -4.47 13.69
N THR A 152 6.60 -3.68 14.11
CA THR A 152 7.82 -3.47 13.32
C THR A 152 8.71 -4.69 13.51
N GLU A 153 8.96 -5.44 12.44
CA GLU A 153 9.90 -6.56 12.47
C GLU A 153 11.32 -6.04 12.17
N LYS A 154 12.29 -6.53 12.94
CA LYS A 154 13.70 -6.38 12.57
C LYS A 154 14.07 -7.60 11.75
N GLY A 155 14.30 -7.39 10.47
CA GLY A 155 14.74 -8.44 9.57
C GLY A 155 16.25 -8.68 9.61
N ALA A 156 16.67 -9.69 8.89
CA ALA A 156 18.06 -9.89 8.54
C ALA A 156 18.61 -8.64 7.82
N ARG A 157 19.91 -8.41 7.91
CA ARG A 157 20.62 -7.26 7.29
C ARG A 157 20.22 -5.88 7.84
N GLY A 158 19.70 -5.79 9.08
CA GLY A 158 19.36 -4.50 9.72
C GLY A 158 18.16 -3.77 9.11
N SER A 159 17.30 -4.49 8.41
CA SER A 159 16.10 -3.93 7.78
C SER A 159 15.05 -3.55 8.82
N ALA A 160 14.26 -2.50 8.50
CA ALA A 160 13.04 -2.17 9.22
C ALA A 160 11.86 -2.86 8.52
N GLY A 161 10.95 -3.47 9.29
CA GLY A 161 9.78 -4.18 8.76
C GLY A 161 8.47 -3.44 9.05
N TYR A 162 7.57 -3.46 8.07
CA TYR A 162 6.20 -2.96 8.19
C TYR A 162 5.23 -4.07 7.83
N ARG A 163 4.35 -4.41 8.76
CA ARG A 163 3.34 -5.44 8.56
C ARG A 163 1.99 -4.81 8.22
N PHE A 164 1.25 -5.39 7.29
CA PHE A 164 -0.11 -4.97 6.96
C PHE A 164 -0.92 -6.15 6.42
N SER A 165 -2.25 -6.00 6.39
CA SER A 165 -3.16 -6.95 5.77
C SER A 165 -4.01 -6.28 4.70
N THR A 166 -4.34 -7.01 3.64
CA THR A 166 -5.18 -6.54 2.52
C THR A 166 -6.27 -7.53 2.17
N GLY A 167 -7.36 -7.04 1.59
CA GLY A 167 -8.47 -7.83 1.04
C GLY A 167 -8.13 -8.63 -0.21
N GLY A 168 -6.96 -8.40 -0.76
CA GLY A 168 -6.54 -8.95 -2.04
C GLY A 168 -6.74 -7.96 -3.17
N ASN A 169 -6.31 -8.33 -4.36
CA ASN A 169 -6.24 -7.45 -5.50
C ASN A 169 -6.35 -8.25 -6.81
N ASP A 170 -7.57 -8.58 -7.19
CA ASP A 170 -7.84 -9.29 -8.46
C ASP A 170 -7.80 -8.34 -9.67
N VAL A 171 -7.79 -7.01 -9.43
CA VAL A 171 -7.86 -5.98 -10.49
C VAL A 171 -6.48 -5.51 -10.97
N GLY A 172 -5.41 -6.16 -10.55
CA GLY A 172 -4.05 -5.79 -10.94
C GLY A 172 -3.56 -4.46 -10.37
N ALA A 173 -4.13 -4.01 -9.24
CA ALA A 173 -3.74 -2.75 -8.62
C ALA A 173 -2.31 -2.82 -8.05
N VAL A 174 -1.61 -1.70 -8.10
CA VAL A 174 -0.28 -1.53 -7.52
C VAL A 174 -0.38 -0.83 -6.18
N LEU A 175 0.15 -1.46 -5.13
CA LEU A 175 0.24 -0.86 -3.80
C LEU A 175 1.36 0.19 -3.79
N ASN A 176 1.03 1.41 -3.36
CA ASN A 176 2.02 2.47 -3.15
C ASN A 176 2.08 2.81 -1.67
N ILE A 177 3.27 2.78 -1.10
CA ILE A 177 3.52 3.18 0.28
C ILE A 177 4.57 4.28 0.28
N GLN A 178 4.30 5.35 1.05
CA GLN A 178 5.27 6.38 1.34
C GLN A 178 5.97 6.07 2.66
N PHE A 179 7.27 5.96 2.59
CA PHE A 179 8.16 5.76 3.72
C PHE A 179 8.82 7.08 4.13
N LYS A 180 9.49 7.08 5.28
CA LYS A 180 10.28 8.23 5.73
C LYS A 180 11.47 8.47 4.81
N ASN A 181 11.93 9.71 4.73
CA ASN A 181 13.06 10.11 3.87
C ASN A 181 14.36 9.34 4.13
N GLU A 182 14.55 8.80 5.34
CA GLU A 182 15.72 7.96 5.68
C GLU A 182 15.79 6.65 4.90
N TYR A 183 14.70 6.26 4.24
CA TYR A 183 14.62 5.05 3.41
C TYR A 183 14.73 5.32 1.92
N VAL A 184 14.88 6.57 1.49
CA VAL A 184 15.11 6.91 0.08
C VAL A 184 16.33 6.16 -0.46
N GLY A 185 16.17 5.52 -1.62
CA GLY A 185 17.18 4.70 -2.25
C GLY A 185 17.30 3.26 -1.73
N LYS A 186 16.67 2.91 -0.60
CA LYS A 186 16.59 1.53 -0.12
C LYS A 186 15.58 0.72 -0.92
N PHE A 187 15.67 -0.60 -0.84
CA PHE A 187 14.67 -1.51 -1.38
C PHE A 187 13.57 -1.78 -0.37
N ALA A 188 12.33 -1.75 -0.84
CA ALA A 188 11.15 -2.24 -0.14
C ALA A 188 10.85 -3.65 -0.67
N ASN A 189 11.36 -4.68 0.01
CA ASN A 189 11.13 -6.07 -0.33
C ASN A 189 9.81 -6.52 0.31
N LEU A 190 8.87 -6.95 -0.51
CA LEU A 190 7.53 -7.37 -0.12
C LEU A 190 7.48 -8.90 0.03
N TYR A 191 6.91 -9.34 1.13
CA TYR A 191 6.67 -10.77 1.42
C TYR A 191 5.21 -11.00 1.78
N PHE A 192 4.64 -12.06 1.24
CA PHE A 192 3.35 -12.59 1.65
C PHE A 192 3.54 -13.59 2.79
N ILE A 193 2.75 -13.49 3.85
CA ILE A 193 2.81 -14.43 4.97
C ILE A 193 1.79 -15.54 4.76
N LYS A 194 2.30 -16.72 4.40
CA LYS A 194 1.52 -17.93 4.18
C LYS A 194 1.96 -19.01 5.16
N ASP A 195 1.00 -19.55 5.92
CA ASP A 195 1.26 -20.59 6.92
C ASP A 195 2.42 -20.24 7.89
N GLY A 196 2.52 -18.95 8.26
CA GLY A 196 3.56 -18.43 9.14
C GLY A 196 4.95 -18.30 8.48
N LYS A 197 5.05 -18.49 7.17
CA LYS A 197 6.29 -18.33 6.39
C LYS A 197 6.17 -17.13 5.48
N ALA A 198 7.29 -16.40 5.32
CA ALA A 198 7.39 -15.30 4.40
C ALA A 198 7.77 -15.82 3.00
N GLU A 199 6.90 -15.61 2.02
CA GLU A 199 7.15 -15.90 0.60
C GLU A 199 7.41 -14.57 -0.10
N PHE A 200 8.52 -14.46 -0.84
CA PHE A 200 8.86 -13.25 -1.59
C PHE A 200 7.77 -12.95 -2.64
N ALA A 201 7.25 -11.73 -2.63
CA ALA A 201 6.17 -11.28 -3.51
C ALA A 201 6.60 -10.18 -4.49
N GLY A 202 7.68 -9.46 -4.19
CA GLY A 202 8.19 -8.42 -5.07
C GLY A 202 9.15 -7.47 -4.37
N THR A 203 9.74 -6.59 -5.15
CA THR A 203 10.61 -5.53 -4.66
C THR A 203 10.37 -4.23 -5.41
N SER A 204 10.67 -3.12 -4.77
CA SER A 204 10.69 -1.80 -5.38
C SER A 204 11.71 -0.93 -4.68
N ARG A 205 12.38 -0.05 -5.39
CA ARG A 205 13.25 0.95 -4.78
C ARG A 205 12.40 2.12 -4.28
N VAL A 206 12.67 2.57 -3.07
CA VAL A 206 12.06 3.80 -2.52
C VAL A 206 12.61 4.99 -3.30
N ASP A 207 11.74 5.72 -3.98
CA ASP A 207 12.09 6.85 -4.83
C ASP A 207 12.51 8.10 -4.03
N GLU A 208 12.90 9.16 -4.72
CA GLU A 208 13.33 10.43 -4.13
C GLU A 208 12.24 11.13 -3.28
N ASN A 209 10.98 10.80 -3.48
CA ASN A 209 9.83 11.31 -2.73
C ASN A 209 9.42 10.38 -1.59
N GLY A 210 10.17 9.29 -1.37
CA GLY A 210 9.91 8.30 -0.34
C GLY A 210 8.87 7.24 -0.74
N TYR A 211 8.41 7.17 -1.98
CA TYR A 211 7.42 6.18 -2.41
C TYR A 211 8.06 4.89 -2.95
N ALA A 212 7.45 3.77 -2.62
CA ALA A 212 7.70 2.49 -3.28
C ALA A 212 6.39 1.94 -3.86
N ALA A 213 6.43 1.55 -5.14
CA ALA A 213 5.32 0.93 -5.85
C ALA A 213 5.51 -0.59 -5.84
N MET A 214 4.59 -1.34 -5.21
CA MET A 214 4.71 -2.78 -4.97
C MET A 214 3.61 -3.55 -5.71
N PRO A 215 3.90 -4.11 -6.88
CA PRO A 215 2.89 -4.84 -7.67
C PRO A 215 2.51 -6.21 -7.09
N GLY A 216 3.34 -6.83 -6.26
CA GLY A 216 3.14 -8.19 -5.77
C GLY A 216 2.08 -8.39 -4.69
N ALA A 217 1.42 -7.33 -4.19
CA ALA A 217 0.42 -7.41 -3.13
C ALA A 217 -0.97 -7.83 -3.66
N SER A 218 -1.07 -8.95 -4.36
CA SER A 218 -2.29 -9.39 -5.07
C SER A 218 -3.19 -10.30 -4.25
N ALA A 219 -2.65 -11.17 -3.41
CA ALA A 219 -3.43 -12.12 -2.63
C ALA A 219 -4.08 -11.46 -1.40
N LYS A 220 -5.25 -11.97 -0.99
CA LYS A 220 -5.83 -11.62 0.31
C LYS A 220 -4.99 -12.21 1.42
N GLY A 221 -4.59 -11.39 2.40
CA GLY A 221 -3.86 -11.86 3.55
C GLY A 221 -2.91 -10.84 4.14
N GLU A 222 -1.91 -11.34 4.84
CA GLU A 222 -0.93 -10.56 5.56
C GLU A 222 0.37 -10.45 4.76
N TYR A 223 0.96 -9.26 4.79
CA TYR A 223 2.21 -8.92 4.14
C TYR A 223 3.19 -8.27 5.10
N VAL A 224 4.46 -8.42 4.81
CA VAL A 224 5.56 -7.68 5.43
C VAL A 224 6.38 -7.00 4.35
N VAL A 225 6.65 -5.71 4.51
CA VAL A 225 7.63 -4.99 3.71
C VAL A 225 8.90 -4.83 4.53
N MET A 226 10.03 -5.29 4.01
CA MET A 226 11.36 -5.14 4.62
C MET A 226 12.16 -4.09 3.86
N LEU A 227 12.60 -3.04 4.55
CA LEU A 227 13.41 -1.95 3.97
C LEU A 227 14.89 -2.24 4.24
N CYS A 228 15.67 -2.44 3.21
CA CYS A 228 17.11 -2.72 3.32
C CYS A 228 17.89 -2.21 2.11
N ASP A 229 19.23 -2.31 2.19
CA ASP A 229 20.14 -1.84 1.13
C ASP A 229 20.21 -2.79 -0.08
N TYR A 230 19.59 -3.97 0.03
CA TYR A 230 19.63 -5.00 -0.99
C TYR A 230 18.24 -5.41 -1.45
N SER A 231 18.12 -5.64 -2.74
CA SER A 231 16.97 -6.32 -3.34
C SER A 231 17.00 -7.81 -2.95
N ASP A 232 15.84 -8.36 -2.60
CA ASP A 232 15.68 -9.80 -2.40
C ASP A 232 15.05 -10.46 -3.66
N LEU A 233 15.09 -9.75 -4.80
CA LEU A 233 14.64 -10.27 -6.08
C LEU A 233 15.62 -11.33 -6.60
N PRO A 234 15.20 -12.61 -6.75
CA PRO A 234 16.07 -13.64 -7.28
C PRO A 234 16.63 -13.26 -8.65
N GLY A 235 17.94 -13.35 -8.82
CA GLY A 235 18.63 -12.99 -10.05
C GLY A 235 19.14 -11.55 -10.11
N ASP A 236 18.71 -10.65 -9.23
CA ASP A 236 19.22 -9.27 -9.16
C ASP A 236 20.58 -9.24 -8.42
N VAL A 237 21.62 -9.59 -9.11
CA VAL A 237 22.99 -9.69 -8.55
C VAL A 237 23.78 -8.38 -8.63
N ASN A 238 23.37 -7.46 -9.51
CA ASN A 238 23.97 -6.12 -9.59
C ASN A 238 23.29 -5.13 -8.63
N ASN A 239 22.16 -5.55 -8.01
CA ASN A 239 21.41 -4.78 -7.02
C ASN A 239 20.79 -3.49 -7.60
N ASP A 240 20.29 -3.53 -8.83
CA ASP A 240 19.59 -2.41 -9.46
C ASP A 240 18.06 -2.49 -9.33
N GLY A 241 17.51 -3.63 -8.90
CA GLY A 241 16.08 -3.88 -8.70
C GLY A 241 15.38 -4.49 -9.91
N VAL A 242 16.13 -4.88 -10.94
CA VAL A 242 15.59 -5.47 -12.17
C VAL A 242 16.43 -6.68 -12.56
N VAL A 243 15.79 -7.78 -12.96
CA VAL A 243 16.52 -8.93 -13.50
C VAL A 243 16.61 -8.82 -15.02
N ASN A 244 17.83 -8.69 -15.53
CA ASN A 244 18.09 -8.53 -16.95
C ASN A 244 19.48 -9.08 -17.37
N ALA A 245 19.91 -8.83 -18.61
CA ALA A 245 21.19 -9.34 -19.13
C ALA A 245 22.42 -8.77 -18.39
N LEU A 246 22.29 -7.65 -17.68
CA LEU A 246 23.40 -7.10 -16.89
C LEU A 246 23.72 -7.97 -15.67
N ASP A 247 22.70 -8.62 -15.09
CA ASP A 247 22.88 -9.57 -13.99
C ASP A 247 23.62 -10.83 -14.45
N ALA A 248 23.20 -11.39 -15.60
CA ALA A 248 23.93 -12.50 -16.20
C ALA A 248 25.39 -12.15 -16.48
N SER A 249 25.66 -10.93 -16.97
CA SER A 249 27.01 -10.42 -17.17
C SER A 249 27.76 -10.23 -15.86
N ALA A 250 27.08 -9.78 -14.79
CA ALA A 250 27.69 -9.62 -13.47
C ALA A 250 28.14 -10.96 -12.87
N ILE A 251 27.31 -12.03 -12.99
CA ILE A 251 27.70 -13.38 -12.61
C ILE A 251 28.95 -13.86 -13.37
N LEU A 252 28.98 -13.69 -14.70
CA LEU A 252 30.11 -14.11 -15.51
C LEU A 252 31.39 -13.33 -15.14
N ASN A 253 31.29 -12.04 -14.88
CA ASN A 253 32.41 -11.22 -14.44
C ASN A 253 32.95 -11.62 -13.06
N ASP A 254 32.07 -12.01 -12.14
CA ASP A 254 32.48 -12.53 -10.82
C ASP A 254 33.23 -13.87 -10.95
N ILE A 255 32.73 -14.80 -11.77
CA ILE A 255 33.35 -16.10 -12.02
C ILE A 255 34.79 -15.96 -12.56
N ILE A 256 35.02 -15.04 -13.48
CA ILE A 256 36.37 -14.80 -14.04
C ILE A 256 37.25 -13.89 -13.16
N GLY A 257 36.72 -13.44 -12.01
CA GLY A 257 37.45 -12.68 -11.01
C GLY A 257 37.63 -11.20 -11.32
N ASN A 258 36.88 -10.63 -12.28
CA ASN A 258 36.97 -9.23 -12.64
C ASN A 258 36.27 -8.31 -11.61
N THR A 259 35.00 -8.58 -11.28
CA THR A 259 34.18 -7.76 -10.41
C THR A 259 33.25 -8.65 -9.60
N LYS A 260 33.18 -8.44 -8.30
CA LYS A 260 32.23 -9.17 -7.45
C LYS A 260 30.80 -8.70 -7.65
N CYS A 261 29.86 -9.67 -7.61
CA CYS A 261 28.44 -9.35 -7.58
C CYS A 261 28.11 -8.49 -6.37
N ALA A 262 27.37 -7.40 -6.60
CA ALA A 262 26.93 -6.51 -5.53
C ALA A 262 25.98 -7.20 -4.55
N ASN A 263 25.16 -8.13 -5.05
CA ASN A 263 24.15 -8.89 -4.30
C ASN A 263 24.26 -10.40 -4.62
N ALA A 264 25.40 -11.00 -4.27
CA ALA A 264 25.69 -12.39 -4.59
C ALA A 264 24.68 -13.39 -4.03
N LEU A 265 23.93 -13.05 -2.96
CA LEU A 265 22.90 -13.92 -2.38
C LEU A 265 21.76 -14.24 -3.35
N MET A 266 21.54 -13.37 -4.35
CA MET A 266 20.50 -13.56 -5.37
C MET A 266 21.03 -14.30 -6.63
N GLY A 267 22.26 -14.76 -6.60
CA GLY A 267 22.97 -15.30 -7.77
C GLY A 267 22.70 -16.77 -8.09
N ASP A 268 22.24 -17.57 -7.13
CA ASP A 268 21.85 -18.97 -7.37
C ASP A 268 20.41 -18.99 -7.93
N PHE A 269 20.29 -18.59 -9.20
CA PHE A 269 18.99 -18.38 -9.85
C PHE A 269 18.33 -19.72 -10.23
N ASN A 270 19.11 -20.75 -10.51
CA ASN A 270 18.62 -22.09 -10.85
C ASN A 270 18.42 -22.98 -9.60
N ILE A 271 18.75 -22.49 -8.40
CA ILE A 271 18.60 -23.16 -7.10
C ILE A 271 19.39 -24.51 -7.05
N ASP A 272 20.59 -24.56 -7.65
CA ASP A 272 21.44 -25.76 -7.58
C ASP A 272 22.48 -25.71 -6.42
N GLY A 273 22.47 -24.63 -5.63
CA GLY A 273 23.33 -24.41 -4.48
C GLY A 273 24.67 -23.75 -4.81
N HIS A 274 24.90 -23.37 -6.06
CA HIS A 274 26.17 -22.80 -6.54
C HIS A 274 25.92 -21.65 -7.54
N ILE A 275 26.62 -20.55 -7.38
CA ILE A 275 26.61 -19.49 -8.38
C ILE A 275 27.61 -19.84 -9.49
N SER A 276 27.12 -20.00 -10.71
CA SER A 276 27.87 -20.49 -11.86
C SER A 276 27.40 -19.89 -13.18
N ALA A 277 28.04 -20.21 -14.29
CA ALA A 277 27.58 -19.82 -15.63
C ALA A 277 26.18 -20.39 -15.98
N LYS A 278 25.70 -21.43 -15.28
CA LYS A 278 24.35 -21.94 -15.48
C LYS A 278 23.29 -20.94 -14.99
N ASP A 279 23.58 -20.22 -13.91
CA ASP A 279 22.69 -19.18 -13.39
C ASP A 279 22.59 -17.99 -14.36
N ALA A 280 23.72 -17.55 -14.89
CA ALA A 280 23.74 -16.55 -15.94
C ALA A 280 22.90 -16.99 -17.16
N SER A 281 23.02 -18.27 -17.57
CA SER A 281 22.22 -18.83 -18.65
C SER A 281 20.73 -18.92 -18.27
N ALA A 282 20.40 -19.30 -17.03
CA ALA A 282 19.03 -19.37 -16.55
C ALA A 282 18.37 -17.99 -16.52
N ILE A 283 19.08 -16.96 -16.09
CA ILE A 283 18.61 -15.56 -16.16
C ILE A 283 18.33 -15.16 -17.61
N LEU A 284 19.26 -15.43 -18.55
CA LEU A 284 19.07 -15.11 -19.97
C LEU A 284 17.86 -15.82 -20.57
N ILE A 285 17.61 -17.07 -20.21
CA ILE A 285 16.41 -17.78 -20.63
C ILE A 285 15.16 -17.15 -20.05
N HIS A 286 15.17 -16.80 -18.76
CA HIS A 286 14.03 -16.21 -18.07
C HIS A 286 13.59 -14.87 -18.69
N ILE A 287 14.52 -14.01 -19.09
CA ILE A 287 14.17 -12.69 -19.64
C ILE A 287 13.66 -12.72 -21.08
N VAL A 288 13.76 -13.85 -21.78
CA VAL A 288 13.27 -14.03 -23.16
C VAL A 288 12.07 -14.95 -23.28
N SER A 289 11.64 -15.58 -22.16
CA SER A 289 10.47 -16.46 -22.08
C SER A 289 9.20 -15.68 -21.79
#